data_ddaac1a68f88850be723d4a6773724ae
#
_entry.id   ddaac1a68f88850be723d4a6773724ae
#
_cell.length_a   1.000
_cell.length_b   1.000
_cell.length_c   1.000
_cell.angle_alpha   90.00
_cell.angle_beta   90.00
_cell.angle_gamma   90.00
#
_symmetry.space_group_name_H-M   'P 1'
#
loop_
_entity.id
_entity.type
_entity.pdbx_description
1 polymer ?
#
loop_
_entity_poly.entity_id
_entity_poly.type
_entity_poly.pdbx_seq_one_letter_code
_entity_poly.pdbx_strand_id
1 'polypeptide(L)'
;MLKRVFWTALVLVALTSATGAQVSPYTPPPDLAAPPADAAKAASGLISRVLTPGTGTQTPAATDIVTVHYTGWVASDGRMFDSSVARGAPSSFPLDKAITGWRDCVGLMTVGEKRRCWVPESLAYKGASGKPAGTVVFDIELLESRTSPRIAPPDVKAPPEDAKKTSTGLAYKVLRPGTGVRNPAAWSKVTVNYTGWTTDGKMFDSSLLGGKPLSMDLTRVVQGWTEGVSMMVEGERTRFWIPENLAYKGEAGSPRGMLVFDIELVKIE
;
A
#
# COMPACT_ATOMS: atom_id res chain seq x y z
N MET A 1 -63.05 -38.65 -32.46
CA MET A 1 -61.79 -37.86 -32.56
C MET A 1 -61.78 -36.86 -31.40
N LEU A 2 -61.07 -37.21 -30.32
CA LEU A 2 -60.99 -36.38 -29.10
C LEU A 2 -59.73 -35.52 -29.17
N LYS A 3 -59.88 -34.17 -29.26
CA LYS A 3 -58.75 -33.23 -29.17
C LYS A 3 -58.41 -32.98 -27.70
N ARG A 4 -57.24 -33.45 -27.25
CA ARG A 4 -56.67 -33.11 -25.95
C ARG A 4 -56.00 -31.72 -26.01
N VAL A 5 -56.48 -30.81 -25.21
CA VAL A 5 -55.89 -29.48 -25.01
C VAL A 5 -54.92 -29.63 -23.82
N PHE A 6 -53.60 -29.43 -24.03
CA PHE A 6 -52.61 -29.34 -22.95
C PHE A 6 -52.52 -27.90 -22.49
N TRP A 7 -52.83 -27.69 -21.21
CA TRP A 7 -52.56 -26.45 -20.51
C TRP A 7 -51.15 -26.51 -19.94
N THR A 8 -50.23 -25.70 -20.45
CA THR A 8 -48.94 -25.46 -19.87
C THR A 8 -49.03 -24.37 -18.83
N ALA A 9 -48.91 -24.70 -17.57
CA ALA A 9 -48.81 -23.73 -16.48
C ALA A 9 -47.40 -23.10 -16.47
N LEU A 10 -47.36 -21.80 -16.78
CA LEU A 10 -46.12 -21.00 -16.69
C LEU A 10 -45.93 -20.61 -15.22
N VAL A 11 -44.98 -21.25 -14.53
CA VAL A 11 -44.53 -20.87 -13.17
C VAL A 11 -43.62 -19.67 -13.29
N LEU A 12 -44.11 -18.47 -12.96
CA LEU A 12 -43.34 -17.26 -12.88
C LEU A 12 -42.55 -17.26 -11.54
N VAL A 13 -41.25 -17.62 -11.57
CA VAL A 13 -40.37 -17.47 -10.43
C VAL A 13 -39.99 -15.98 -10.33
N ALA A 14 -40.60 -15.28 -9.37
CA ALA A 14 -40.20 -13.92 -9.03
C ALA A 14 -38.87 -13.98 -8.28
N LEU A 15 -37.77 -13.63 -8.97
CA LEU A 15 -36.48 -13.34 -8.35
C LEU A 15 -36.62 -11.99 -7.61
N THR A 16 -36.85 -12.03 -6.31
CA THR A 16 -36.68 -10.85 -5.44
C THR A 16 -35.20 -10.57 -5.28
N SER A 17 -34.68 -9.68 -6.11
CA SER A 17 -33.37 -9.07 -5.90
C SER A 17 -33.46 -8.22 -4.63
N ALA A 18 -32.89 -8.72 -3.53
CA ALA A 18 -32.64 -7.89 -2.35
C ALA A 18 -31.58 -6.82 -2.74
N THR A 19 -32.04 -5.67 -3.18
CA THR A 19 -31.23 -4.45 -3.29
C THR A 19 -30.85 -4.05 -1.87
N GLY A 20 -29.68 -4.51 -1.41
CA GLY A 20 -29.02 -3.93 -0.24
C GLY A 20 -28.86 -2.43 -0.51
N ALA A 21 -29.59 -1.60 0.22
CA ALA A 21 -29.46 -0.16 0.13
C ALA A 21 -27.99 0.19 0.41
N GLN A 22 -27.25 0.66 -0.59
CA GLN A 22 -25.91 1.21 -0.41
C GLN A 22 -26.05 2.44 0.49
N VAL A 23 -25.60 2.30 1.74
CA VAL A 23 -25.57 3.42 2.68
C VAL A 23 -24.62 4.47 2.10
N SER A 24 -25.14 5.68 1.91
CA SER A 24 -24.33 6.81 1.43
C SER A 24 -23.08 6.98 2.34
N PRO A 25 -21.88 7.14 1.80
CA PRO A 25 -20.69 7.39 2.60
C PRO A 25 -20.74 8.71 3.40
N TYR A 26 -21.76 9.50 3.16
CA TYR A 26 -22.01 10.78 3.85
C TYR A 26 -22.97 10.63 5.05
N THR A 27 -23.68 9.50 5.17
CA THR A 27 -24.61 9.28 6.27
C THR A 27 -23.81 8.83 7.50
N PRO A 28 -23.86 9.57 8.62
CA PRO A 28 -23.20 9.15 9.83
C PRO A 28 -23.82 7.85 10.34
N PRO A 29 -23.00 6.90 10.82
CA PRO A 29 -23.51 5.66 11.37
C PRO A 29 -24.28 5.89 12.68
N PRO A 30 -25.27 5.04 13.02
CA PRO A 30 -26.15 5.22 14.17
C PRO A 30 -25.44 5.14 15.52
N ASP A 31 -24.29 4.45 15.59
CA ASP A 31 -23.48 4.26 16.78
C ASP A 31 -22.31 5.28 16.88
N LEU A 32 -22.41 6.40 16.17
CA LEU A 32 -21.36 7.41 16.08
C LEU A 32 -21.04 8.04 17.44
N ALA A 33 -22.08 8.44 18.17
CA ALA A 33 -21.95 9.17 19.44
C ALA A 33 -21.45 8.28 20.60
N ALA A 34 -21.75 6.97 20.53
CA ALA A 34 -21.34 6.02 21.56
C ALA A 34 -21.04 4.68 20.91
N PRO A 35 -19.84 4.11 21.19
CA PRO A 35 -19.50 2.78 20.72
C PRO A 35 -20.44 1.74 21.36
N PRO A 36 -20.84 0.70 20.60
CA PRO A 36 -21.66 -0.38 21.12
C PRO A 36 -20.91 -1.21 22.19
N ALA A 37 -21.65 -1.89 23.04
CA ALA A 37 -21.11 -2.63 24.19
C ALA A 37 -20.10 -3.75 23.79
N ASP A 38 -20.19 -4.27 22.58
CA ASP A 38 -19.31 -5.30 22.01
C ASP A 38 -18.03 -4.72 21.35
N ALA A 39 -17.87 -3.40 21.33
CA ALA A 39 -16.67 -2.77 20.80
C ALA A 39 -15.47 -2.98 21.76
N ALA A 40 -14.33 -3.40 21.18
CA ALA A 40 -13.10 -3.61 21.93
C ALA A 40 -12.47 -2.28 22.33
N LYS A 41 -12.03 -2.18 23.60
CA LYS A 41 -11.32 -0.99 24.15
C LYS A 41 -9.86 -1.33 24.39
N ALA A 42 -8.97 -0.61 23.76
CA ALA A 42 -7.53 -0.70 23.99
C ALA A 42 -7.08 0.11 25.22
N ALA A 43 -5.92 -0.24 25.78
CA ALA A 43 -5.33 0.49 26.92
C ALA A 43 -5.04 1.97 26.58
N SER A 44 -4.78 2.30 25.30
CA SER A 44 -4.60 3.68 24.83
C SER A 44 -5.88 4.54 24.90
N GLY A 45 -7.04 3.91 25.10
CA GLY A 45 -8.35 4.57 25.06
C GLY A 45 -9.03 4.52 23.68
N LEU A 46 -8.36 3.97 22.66
CA LEU A 46 -8.98 3.66 21.37
C LEU A 46 -10.09 2.63 21.58
N ILE A 47 -11.24 2.86 20.96
CA ILE A 47 -12.31 1.87 20.91
C ILE A 47 -12.50 1.48 19.44
N SER A 48 -12.66 0.18 19.15
CA SER A 48 -12.82 -0.27 17.78
C SER A 48 -13.73 -1.48 17.65
N ARG A 49 -14.36 -1.62 16.48
CA ARG A 49 -15.22 -2.76 16.12
C ARG A 49 -14.96 -3.19 14.69
N VAL A 50 -14.78 -4.49 14.47
CA VAL A 50 -14.73 -5.06 13.11
C VAL A 50 -16.12 -4.98 12.49
N LEU A 51 -16.23 -4.36 11.32
CA LEU A 51 -17.45 -4.29 10.52
C LEU A 51 -17.50 -5.42 9.49
N THR A 52 -16.34 -5.71 8.88
CA THR A 52 -16.16 -6.83 7.95
C THR A 52 -14.78 -7.45 8.23
N PRO A 53 -14.71 -8.76 8.46
CA PRO A 53 -13.43 -9.44 8.65
C PRO A 53 -12.53 -9.33 7.41
N GLY A 54 -11.22 -9.20 7.60
CA GLY A 54 -10.25 -9.26 6.53
C GLY A 54 -9.92 -10.71 6.11
N THR A 55 -9.26 -10.83 4.98
CA THR A 55 -8.78 -12.11 4.44
C THR A 55 -7.27 -12.27 4.58
N GLY A 56 -6.55 -11.20 4.90
CA GLY A 56 -5.11 -11.23 5.16
C GLY A 56 -4.78 -11.91 6.49
N THR A 57 -3.52 -12.35 6.62
CA THR A 57 -3.02 -13.03 7.83
C THR A 57 -2.06 -12.17 8.65
N GLN A 58 -1.59 -11.06 8.09
CA GLN A 58 -0.64 -10.14 8.72
C GLN A 58 -1.25 -8.77 8.93
N THR A 59 -0.91 -8.13 10.04
CA THR A 59 -1.27 -6.76 10.34
C THR A 59 -0.14 -5.81 9.94
N PRO A 60 -0.45 -4.55 9.56
CA PRO A 60 0.55 -3.55 9.21
C PRO A 60 1.51 -3.27 10.38
N ALA A 61 2.81 -3.21 10.08
CA ALA A 61 3.77 -2.61 11.00
C ALA A 61 3.58 -1.08 11.05
N ALA A 62 3.99 -0.45 12.14
CA ALA A 62 3.82 1.00 12.34
C ALA A 62 4.48 1.86 11.25
N THR A 63 5.48 1.32 10.57
CA THR A 63 6.22 2.00 9.49
C THR A 63 5.74 1.63 8.09
N ASP A 64 4.80 0.72 7.94
CA ASP A 64 4.32 0.29 6.63
C ASP A 64 3.59 1.40 5.88
N ILE A 65 3.58 1.30 4.56
CA ILE A 65 2.69 2.09 3.71
C ILE A 65 1.39 1.30 3.59
N VAL A 66 0.29 1.95 3.96
CA VAL A 66 -1.05 1.39 3.87
C VAL A 66 -1.86 2.11 2.79
N THR A 67 -2.68 1.35 2.09
CA THR A 67 -3.69 1.87 1.15
C THR A 67 -5.06 1.56 1.73
N VAL A 68 -5.87 2.59 1.90
CA VAL A 68 -7.15 2.49 2.60
C VAL A 68 -8.26 3.26 1.89
N HIS A 69 -9.50 2.76 2.02
CA HIS A 69 -10.68 3.60 1.95
C HIS A 69 -11.11 3.98 3.36
N TYR A 70 -11.57 5.21 3.53
CA TYR A 70 -12.07 5.67 4.82
C TYR A 70 -13.11 6.78 4.70
N THR A 71 -13.91 6.92 5.76
CA THR A 71 -14.75 8.09 6.03
C THR A 71 -14.63 8.46 7.50
N GLY A 72 -14.48 9.75 7.78
CA GLY A 72 -14.29 10.29 9.13
C GLY A 72 -15.40 11.28 9.51
N TRP A 73 -15.93 11.13 10.72
CA TRP A 73 -16.98 12.00 11.30
C TRP A 73 -16.55 12.54 12.67
N VAL A 74 -17.09 13.67 13.02
CA VAL A 74 -17.06 14.20 14.39
C VAL A 74 -18.14 13.52 15.22
N ALA A 75 -17.78 12.91 16.35
CA ALA A 75 -18.72 12.11 17.14
C ALA A 75 -19.87 12.93 17.72
N SER A 76 -19.65 14.21 18.07
CA SER A 76 -20.60 15.07 18.76
C SER A 76 -21.74 15.59 17.89
N ASP A 77 -21.50 15.81 16.58
CA ASP A 77 -22.46 16.43 15.67
C ASP A 77 -22.72 15.63 14.39
N GLY A 78 -22.03 14.51 14.20
CA GLY A 78 -22.20 13.65 13.03
C GLY A 78 -21.65 14.24 11.73
N ARG A 79 -20.99 15.36 11.76
CA ARG A 79 -20.42 16.03 10.58
C ARG A 79 -19.26 15.21 10.01
N MET A 80 -19.41 14.79 8.75
CA MET A 80 -18.31 14.22 7.99
C MET A 80 -17.27 15.31 7.71
N PHE A 81 -16.01 15.06 8.02
CA PHE A 81 -14.94 16.01 7.76
C PHE A 81 -13.93 15.57 6.70
N ASP A 82 -13.85 14.26 6.43
CA ASP A 82 -12.98 13.73 5.38
C ASP A 82 -13.44 12.34 4.91
N SER A 83 -13.30 12.05 3.62
CA SER A 83 -13.63 10.73 3.04
C SER A 83 -12.90 10.48 1.73
N SER A 84 -12.12 9.41 1.68
CA SER A 84 -11.52 8.91 0.43
C SER A 84 -12.58 8.29 -0.50
N VAL A 85 -13.65 7.74 0.08
CA VAL A 85 -14.79 7.19 -0.68
C VAL A 85 -15.49 8.31 -1.44
N ALA A 86 -15.71 9.45 -0.78
CA ALA A 86 -16.30 10.62 -1.40
C ALA A 86 -15.44 11.22 -2.52
N ARG A 87 -14.10 11.09 -2.42
CA ARG A 87 -13.17 11.50 -3.48
C ARG A 87 -13.08 10.50 -4.63
N GLY A 88 -13.68 9.31 -4.52
CA GLY A 88 -13.65 8.26 -5.53
C GLY A 88 -12.31 7.54 -5.70
N ALA A 89 -11.36 7.74 -4.77
CA ALA A 89 -10.04 7.10 -4.84
C ALA A 89 -9.50 6.77 -3.44
N PRO A 90 -8.85 5.61 -3.24
CA PRO A 90 -8.21 5.27 -1.98
C PRO A 90 -7.04 6.21 -1.67
N SER A 91 -6.67 6.28 -0.41
CA SER A 91 -5.51 7.04 0.07
C SER A 91 -4.39 6.08 0.44
N SER A 92 -3.16 6.39 0.00
CA SER A 92 -1.96 5.62 0.32
C SER A 92 -0.94 6.52 1.03
N PHE A 93 -0.46 6.09 2.20
CA PHE A 93 0.51 6.86 3.00
C PHE A 93 1.25 5.98 4.01
N PRO A 94 2.45 6.41 4.47
CA PRO A 94 3.15 5.77 5.57
C PRO A 94 2.34 5.87 6.86
N LEU A 95 2.07 4.74 7.53
CA LEU A 95 1.23 4.67 8.72
C LEU A 95 1.80 5.49 9.90
N ASP A 96 3.13 5.64 9.98
CA ASP A 96 3.81 6.48 10.98
C ASP A 96 3.53 7.98 10.84
N LYS A 97 2.97 8.43 9.70
CA LYS A 97 2.55 9.82 9.46
C LYS A 97 1.10 10.11 9.83
N ALA A 98 0.32 9.08 10.13
CA ALA A 98 -1.05 9.23 10.59
C ALA A 98 -1.12 9.64 12.08
N ILE A 99 -2.29 10.14 12.51
CA ILE A 99 -2.58 10.36 13.94
C ILE A 99 -2.45 9.06 14.73
N THR A 100 -2.17 9.16 16.02
CA THR A 100 -1.91 8.00 16.89
C THR A 100 -3.04 7.00 16.84
N GLY A 101 -4.30 7.46 16.94
CA GLY A 101 -5.46 6.56 16.87
C GLY A 101 -5.59 5.78 15.56
N TRP A 102 -5.12 6.34 14.45
CA TRP A 102 -5.05 5.61 13.18
C TRP A 102 -4.01 4.50 13.20
N ARG A 103 -2.79 4.79 13.71
CA ARG A 103 -1.74 3.78 13.84
C ARG A 103 -2.20 2.61 14.70
N ASP A 104 -2.84 2.91 15.82
CA ASP A 104 -3.37 1.91 16.74
C ASP A 104 -4.50 1.10 16.08
N CYS A 105 -5.42 1.78 15.36
CA CYS A 105 -6.56 1.13 14.71
C CYS A 105 -6.13 0.25 13.53
N VAL A 106 -5.38 0.81 12.58
CA VAL A 106 -4.95 0.10 11.36
C VAL A 106 -3.95 -1.01 11.67
N GLY A 107 -3.11 -0.82 12.71
CA GLY A 107 -2.20 -1.86 13.21
C GLY A 107 -2.90 -3.12 13.75
N LEU A 108 -4.21 -3.06 14.01
CA LEU A 108 -5.03 -4.23 14.39
C LEU A 108 -5.70 -4.91 13.18
N MET A 109 -5.69 -4.28 12.00
CA MET A 109 -6.43 -4.74 10.83
C MET A 109 -5.62 -5.71 9.99
N THR A 110 -6.32 -6.58 9.28
CA THR A 110 -5.74 -7.36 8.19
C THR A 110 -6.28 -6.88 6.84
N VAL A 111 -5.56 -7.15 5.74
CA VAL A 111 -6.00 -6.74 4.40
C VAL A 111 -7.40 -7.29 4.09
N GLY A 112 -8.27 -6.44 3.55
CA GLY A 112 -9.69 -6.71 3.29
C GLY A 112 -10.60 -6.43 4.50
N GLU A 113 -10.05 -6.12 5.67
CA GLU A 113 -10.85 -5.79 6.86
C GLU A 113 -11.42 -4.38 6.76
N LYS A 114 -12.69 -4.24 7.21
CA LYS A 114 -13.32 -2.96 7.49
C LYS A 114 -13.58 -2.83 8.98
N ARG A 115 -13.11 -1.74 9.58
CA ARG A 115 -13.16 -1.49 11.03
C ARG A 115 -13.66 -0.07 11.31
N ARG A 116 -14.52 0.07 12.33
CA ARG A 116 -14.87 1.36 12.91
C ARG A 116 -14.01 1.63 14.13
N CYS A 117 -13.47 2.84 14.20
CA CYS A 117 -12.59 3.28 15.27
C CYS A 117 -13.10 4.60 15.85
N TRP A 118 -13.41 4.61 17.15
CA TRP A 118 -13.68 5.80 17.93
C TRP A 118 -12.37 6.28 18.56
N VAL A 119 -11.86 7.36 18.03
CA VAL A 119 -10.53 7.90 18.38
C VAL A 119 -10.74 9.11 19.30
N PRO A 120 -10.39 9.01 20.57
CA PRO A 120 -10.49 10.14 21.49
C PRO A 120 -9.55 11.26 21.06
N GLU A 121 -9.85 12.50 21.47
CA GLU A 121 -9.09 13.68 21.05
C GLU A 121 -7.58 13.57 21.35
N SER A 122 -7.20 12.94 22.46
CA SER A 122 -5.80 12.70 22.85
C SER A 122 -5.02 11.85 21.86
N LEU A 123 -5.70 10.98 21.09
CA LEU A 123 -5.14 10.13 20.03
C LEU A 123 -5.42 10.69 18.63
N ALA A 124 -6.22 11.75 18.52
CA ALA A 124 -6.60 12.42 17.27
C ALA A 124 -5.77 13.70 17.05
N TYR A 125 -6.44 14.83 17.00
CA TYR A 125 -5.83 16.10 16.60
C TYR A 125 -5.39 16.99 17.79
N LYS A 126 -5.68 16.60 19.01
CA LYS A 126 -5.23 17.26 20.26
C LYS A 126 -5.53 18.76 20.31
N GLY A 127 -6.69 19.18 19.82
CA GLY A 127 -7.10 20.58 19.80
C GLY A 127 -6.38 21.45 18.75
N ALA A 128 -5.71 20.86 17.76
CA ALA A 128 -5.02 21.63 16.72
C ALA A 128 -6.01 22.51 15.93
N SER A 129 -5.63 23.78 15.72
CA SER A 129 -6.44 24.76 15.01
C SER A 129 -6.81 24.28 13.60
N GLY A 130 -8.08 24.47 13.22
CA GLY A 130 -8.58 24.05 11.90
C GLY A 130 -8.80 22.53 11.73
N LYS A 131 -8.64 21.75 12.79
CA LYS A 131 -8.92 20.31 12.82
C LYS A 131 -10.19 20.02 13.63
N PRO A 132 -10.84 18.84 13.39
CA PRO A 132 -11.94 18.39 14.21
C PRO A 132 -11.54 18.34 15.70
N ALA A 133 -12.44 18.84 16.56
CA ALA A 133 -12.26 18.77 18.02
C ALA A 133 -13.03 17.59 18.61
N GLY A 134 -12.57 17.10 19.77
CA GLY A 134 -13.20 15.99 20.47
C GLY A 134 -12.92 14.63 19.84
N THR A 135 -13.79 13.68 20.17
CA THR A 135 -13.72 12.32 19.60
C THR A 135 -14.09 12.33 18.12
N VAL A 136 -13.28 11.69 17.30
CA VAL A 136 -13.57 11.45 15.88
C VAL A 136 -13.76 9.96 15.62
N VAL A 137 -14.63 9.64 14.70
CA VAL A 137 -14.96 8.25 14.34
C VAL A 137 -14.59 8.01 12.88
N PHE A 138 -13.93 6.91 12.62
CA PHE A 138 -13.57 6.51 11.27
C PHE A 138 -14.10 5.12 10.96
N ASP A 139 -14.68 4.95 9.78
CA ASP A 139 -14.77 3.67 9.10
C ASP A 139 -13.57 3.56 8.18
N ILE A 140 -12.74 2.54 8.38
CA ILE A 140 -11.52 2.31 7.62
C ILE A 140 -11.61 0.92 6.99
N GLU A 141 -11.31 0.83 5.71
CA GLU A 141 -11.12 -0.42 4.98
C GLU A 141 -9.67 -0.50 4.54
N LEU A 142 -8.94 -1.53 4.99
CA LEU A 142 -7.54 -1.75 4.64
C LEU A 142 -7.46 -2.55 3.33
N LEU A 143 -7.05 -1.90 2.26
CA LEU A 143 -6.95 -2.50 0.93
C LEU A 143 -5.59 -3.14 0.68
N GLU A 144 -4.51 -2.52 1.20
CA GLU A 144 -3.14 -2.99 1.02
C GLU A 144 -2.26 -2.56 2.20
N SER A 145 -1.31 -3.40 2.57
CA SER A 145 -0.19 -3.06 3.44
C SER A 145 1.11 -3.54 2.81
N ARG A 146 2.13 -2.70 2.79
CA ARG A 146 3.45 -3.02 2.26
C ARG A 146 4.54 -2.40 3.11
N THR A 147 5.65 -3.11 3.25
CA THR A 147 6.81 -2.61 4.00
C THR A 147 7.27 -1.27 3.46
N SER A 148 7.53 -0.34 4.38
CA SER A 148 8.04 0.99 4.01
C SER A 148 9.39 0.87 3.29
N PRO A 149 9.57 1.56 2.16
CA PRO A 149 10.84 1.60 1.46
C PRO A 149 11.97 2.27 2.30
N ARG A 150 11.63 2.95 3.40
CA ARG A 150 12.60 3.56 4.31
C ARG A 150 13.32 2.54 5.19
N ILE A 151 12.78 1.33 5.32
CA ILE A 151 13.42 0.24 6.05
C ILE A 151 14.39 -0.44 5.10
N ALA A 152 15.67 -0.30 5.39
CA ALA A 152 16.70 -0.97 4.62
C ALA A 152 16.64 -2.51 4.83
N PRO A 153 16.90 -3.29 3.78
CA PRO A 153 16.97 -4.74 3.91
C PRO A 153 18.17 -5.17 4.79
N PRO A 154 18.11 -6.34 5.42
CA PRO A 154 19.16 -6.79 6.34
C PRO A 154 20.53 -6.97 5.67
N ASP A 155 20.57 -7.24 4.37
CA ASP A 155 21.75 -7.43 3.53
C ASP A 155 22.17 -6.14 2.79
N VAL A 156 21.71 -4.96 3.24
CA VAL A 156 22.06 -3.67 2.60
C VAL A 156 23.55 -3.36 2.67
N LYS A 157 24.30 -3.87 3.66
CA LYS A 157 25.72 -3.58 3.85
C LYS A 157 26.61 -4.24 2.81
N ALA A 158 26.25 -5.44 2.36
CA ALA A 158 27.01 -6.23 1.39
C ALA A 158 26.11 -7.28 0.74
N PRO A 159 26.40 -7.70 -0.52
CA PRO A 159 25.70 -8.80 -1.14
C PRO A 159 25.92 -10.09 -0.33
N PRO A 160 24.85 -10.88 -0.08
CA PRO A 160 24.95 -12.16 0.60
C PRO A 160 25.70 -13.19 -0.27
N GLU A 161 26.12 -14.31 0.33
CA GLU A 161 26.90 -15.36 -0.37
C GLU A 161 26.17 -15.95 -1.58
N ASP A 162 24.85 -16.01 -1.54
CA ASP A 162 23.99 -16.51 -2.62
C ASP A 162 23.67 -15.46 -3.71
N ALA A 163 24.20 -14.24 -3.59
CA ALA A 163 24.12 -13.25 -4.65
C ALA A 163 25.05 -13.60 -5.81
N LYS A 164 24.51 -13.49 -7.04
CA LYS A 164 25.30 -13.65 -8.27
C LYS A 164 26.08 -12.36 -8.56
N LYS A 165 27.19 -12.47 -9.30
CA LYS A 165 27.98 -11.32 -9.76
C LYS A 165 28.21 -11.41 -11.27
N THR A 166 28.17 -10.25 -11.91
CA THR A 166 28.57 -10.10 -13.31
C THR A 166 30.08 -9.85 -13.41
N SER A 167 30.63 -9.88 -14.62
CA SER A 167 32.04 -9.57 -14.90
C SER A 167 32.42 -8.12 -14.58
N THR A 168 31.46 -7.18 -14.56
CA THR A 168 31.68 -5.78 -14.22
C THR A 168 31.71 -5.53 -12.71
N GLY A 169 31.33 -6.54 -11.90
CA GLY A 169 31.26 -6.46 -10.45
C GLY A 169 29.89 -6.10 -9.89
N LEU A 170 28.87 -5.96 -10.75
CA LEU A 170 27.47 -5.81 -10.31
C LEU A 170 27.03 -7.09 -9.61
N ALA A 171 26.62 -7.00 -8.33
CA ALA A 171 26.03 -8.13 -7.63
C ALA A 171 24.50 -8.03 -7.66
N TYR A 172 23.81 -9.18 -7.74
CA TYR A 172 22.36 -9.21 -7.80
C TYR A 172 21.76 -10.47 -7.19
N LYS A 173 20.49 -10.34 -6.73
CA LYS A 173 19.69 -11.46 -6.21
C LYS A 173 18.24 -11.27 -6.63
N VAL A 174 17.68 -12.25 -7.32
CA VAL A 174 16.25 -12.27 -7.67
C VAL A 174 15.46 -12.49 -6.38
N LEU A 175 14.63 -11.52 -6.02
CA LEU A 175 13.75 -11.58 -4.85
C LEU A 175 12.39 -12.20 -5.19
N ARG A 176 11.92 -11.96 -6.41
CA ARG A 176 10.70 -12.53 -6.97
C ARG A 176 10.91 -12.72 -8.47
N PRO A 177 10.74 -13.94 -9.00
CA PRO A 177 10.81 -14.18 -10.44
C PRO A 177 9.68 -13.43 -11.16
N GLY A 178 9.98 -12.99 -12.38
CA GLY A 178 9.00 -12.39 -13.29
C GLY A 178 8.27 -13.43 -14.11
N THR A 179 7.26 -12.97 -14.85
CA THR A 179 6.47 -13.78 -15.80
C THR A 179 6.73 -13.39 -17.25
N GLY A 180 7.47 -12.30 -17.48
CA GLY A 180 7.87 -11.86 -18.81
C GLY A 180 8.80 -12.85 -19.49
N VAL A 181 8.86 -12.80 -20.83
CA VAL A 181 9.67 -13.71 -21.65
C VAL A 181 10.80 -13.00 -22.39
N ARG A 182 10.92 -11.68 -22.24
CA ARG A 182 11.97 -10.88 -22.90
C ARG A 182 12.60 -9.92 -21.91
N ASN A 183 13.86 -9.58 -22.17
CA ASN A 183 14.62 -8.60 -21.43
C ASN A 183 14.57 -7.24 -22.16
N PRO A 184 14.62 -6.09 -21.44
CA PRO A 184 14.79 -4.81 -22.08
C PRO A 184 16.20 -4.67 -22.67
N ALA A 185 16.31 -4.03 -23.83
CA ALA A 185 17.59 -3.61 -24.36
C ALA A 185 18.14 -2.42 -23.54
N ALA A 186 19.46 -2.19 -23.59
CA ALA A 186 20.12 -1.09 -22.87
C ALA A 186 19.61 0.33 -23.23
N TRP A 187 18.90 0.45 -24.35
CA TRP A 187 18.27 1.70 -24.81
C TRP A 187 16.74 1.69 -24.66
N SER A 188 16.17 0.69 -24.01
CA SER A 188 14.71 0.63 -23.79
C SER A 188 14.26 1.68 -22.80
N LYS A 189 13.03 2.12 -22.98
CA LYS A 189 12.27 2.81 -21.95
C LYS A 189 11.51 1.78 -21.12
N VAL A 190 11.57 1.90 -19.80
CA VAL A 190 10.99 0.96 -18.86
C VAL A 190 10.17 1.67 -17.80
N THR A 191 9.16 0.99 -17.27
CA THR A 191 8.42 1.42 -16.09
C THR A 191 8.79 0.50 -14.93
N VAL A 192 9.25 1.09 -13.82
CA VAL A 192 9.76 0.37 -12.66
C VAL A 192 9.20 0.91 -11.35
N ASN A 193 9.08 0.02 -10.35
CA ASN A 193 9.10 0.39 -8.94
C ASN A 193 10.51 0.19 -8.40
N TYR A 194 11.01 1.12 -7.60
CA TYR A 194 12.33 0.96 -7.01
C TYR A 194 12.48 1.64 -5.66
N THR A 195 13.49 1.20 -4.92
CA THR A 195 14.03 1.90 -3.75
C THR A 195 15.53 1.75 -3.74
N GLY A 196 16.23 2.85 -3.44
CA GLY A 196 17.68 2.91 -3.32
C GLY A 196 18.14 3.28 -1.91
N TRP A 197 19.14 2.57 -1.42
CA TRP A 197 19.80 2.80 -0.13
C TRP A 197 21.32 2.89 -0.29
N THR A 198 21.96 3.66 0.58
CA THR A 198 23.37 3.57 0.87
C THR A 198 23.65 2.38 1.80
N THR A 199 24.87 1.89 1.86
CA THR A 199 25.23 0.69 2.65
C THR A 199 25.10 0.87 4.17
N ASP A 200 24.94 2.10 4.66
CA ASP A 200 24.58 2.40 6.05
C ASP A 200 23.07 2.27 6.34
N GLY A 201 22.29 1.90 5.31
CA GLY A 201 20.85 1.68 5.42
C GLY A 201 20.00 2.94 5.22
N LYS A 202 20.60 4.07 4.87
CA LYS A 202 19.86 5.30 4.59
C LYS A 202 19.25 5.24 3.18
N MET A 203 17.92 5.26 3.10
CA MET A 203 17.21 5.42 1.83
C MET A 203 17.47 6.82 1.26
N PHE A 204 17.86 6.92 0.00
CA PHE A 204 18.07 8.19 -0.67
C PHE A 204 17.02 8.48 -1.75
N ASP A 205 16.41 7.43 -2.34
CA ASP A 205 15.38 7.60 -3.37
C ASP A 205 14.42 6.42 -3.43
N SER A 206 13.14 6.66 -3.81
CA SER A 206 12.14 5.61 -3.99
C SER A 206 10.91 6.09 -4.75
N SER A 207 10.52 5.38 -5.81
CA SER A 207 9.24 5.58 -6.50
C SER A 207 8.04 5.22 -5.63
N LEU A 208 8.23 4.29 -4.68
CA LEU A 208 7.15 3.79 -3.82
C LEU A 208 6.60 4.85 -2.86
N LEU A 209 7.39 5.88 -2.51
CA LEU A 209 6.90 7.00 -1.69
C LEU A 209 5.90 7.87 -2.44
N GLY A 210 6.05 7.98 -3.77
CA GLY A 210 5.12 8.69 -4.64
C GLY A 210 3.88 7.88 -5.04
N GLY A 211 3.82 6.60 -4.65
CA GLY A 211 2.67 5.71 -4.90
C GLY A 211 2.46 5.33 -6.36
N LYS A 212 3.41 5.65 -7.25
CA LYS A 212 3.34 5.36 -8.69
C LYS A 212 4.68 4.83 -9.21
N PRO A 213 4.65 3.84 -10.12
CA PRO A 213 5.85 3.43 -10.85
C PRO A 213 6.43 4.61 -11.65
N LEU A 214 7.72 4.61 -11.85
CA LEU A 214 8.43 5.63 -12.61
C LEU A 214 8.84 5.07 -13.98
N SER A 215 8.52 5.83 -15.04
CA SER A 215 8.94 5.52 -16.41
C SER A 215 10.25 6.25 -16.72
N MET A 216 11.25 5.53 -17.24
CA MET A 216 12.59 6.08 -17.51
C MET A 216 13.31 5.39 -18.67
N ASP A 217 14.20 6.12 -19.32
CA ASP A 217 15.10 5.56 -20.33
C ASP A 217 16.32 4.94 -19.66
N LEU A 218 16.67 3.70 -19.99
CA LEU A 218 17.86 3.02 -19.45
C LEU A 218 19.18 3.66 -19.89
N THR A 219 19.17 4.53 -20.89
CA THR A 219 20.34 5.34 -21.30
C THR A 219 20.61 6.55 -20.40
N ARG A 220 19.67 6.88 -19.49
CA ARG A 220 19.74 8.07 -18.62
C ARG A 220 19.94 7.73 -17.14
N VAL A 221 20.20 6.49 -16.84
CA VAL A 221 20.43 6.01 -15.48
C VAL A 221 21.89 5.61 -15.29
N VAL A 222 22.30 5.34 -14.06
CA VAL A 222 23.67 4.86 -13.78
C VAL A 222 23.92 3.51 -14.45
N GLN A 223 25.17 3.23 -14.82
CA GLN A 223 25.55 2.06 -15.62
C GLN A 223 25.07 0.74 -15.01
N GLY A 224 25.16 0.60 -13.68
CA GLY A 224 24.68 -0.59 -12.98
C GLY A 224 23.17 -0.83 -13.13
N TRP A 225 22.36 0.24 -13.29
CA TRP A 225 20.95 0.12 -13.62
C TRP A 225 20.72 -0.36 -15.04
N THR A 226 21.41 0.25 -16.01
CA THR A 226 21.31 -0.17 -17.42
C THR A 226 21.66 -1.64 -17.56
N GLU A 227 22.76 -2.09 -16.96
CA GLU A 227 23.18 -3.48 -16.95
C GLU A 227 22.18 -4.38 -16.22
N GLY A 228 21.83 -4.04 -14.97
CA GLY A 228 20.99 -4.87 -14.11
C GLY A 228 19.57 -5.03 -14.67
N VAL A 229 18.93 -3.94 -15.07
CA VAL A 229 17.54 -3.98 -15.58
C VAL A 229 17.48 -4.70 -16.92
N SER A 230 18.53 -4.62 -17.75
CA SER A 230 18.60 -5.38 -19.01
C SER A 230 18.69 -6.90 -18.82
N MET A 231 18.95 -7.39 -17.60
CA MET A 231 18.88 -8.82 -17.27
C MET A 231 17.52 -9.28 -16.76
N MET A 232 16.63 -8.34 -16.38
CA MET A 232 15.33 -8.62 -15.79
C MET A 232 14.26 -8.92 -16.87
N VAL A 233 13.17 -9.56 -16.44
CA VAL A 233 11.95 -9.71 -17.24
C VAL A 233 10.77 -9.01 -16.54
N GLU A 234 9.70 -8.70 -17.25
CA GLU A 234 8.51 -8.06 -16.66
C GLU A 234 7.93 -8.89 -15.50
N GLY A 235 7.57 -8.20 -14.41
CA GLY A 235 7.10 -8.78 -13.16
C GLY A 235 8.21 -9.23 -12.21
N GLU A 236 9.47 -9.24 -12.64
CA GLU A 236 10.60 -9.61 -11.78
C GLU A 236 10.92 -8.49 -10.79
N ARG A 237 11.27 -8.88 -9.55
CA ARG A 237 11.87 -8.00 -8.55
C ARG A 237 13.24 -8.52 -8.19
N THR A 238 14.26 -7.67 -8.37
CA THR A 238 15.68 -8.03 -8.13
C THR A 238 16.34 -6.98 -7.27
N ARG A 239 17.18 -7.42 -6.34
CA ARG A 239 18.07 -6.56 -5.56
C ARG A 239 19.43 -6.52 -6.25
N PHE A 240 19.95 -5.30 -6.40
CA PHE A 240 21.25 -5.01 -6.96
C PHE A 240 22.13 -4.32 -5.92
N TRP A 241 23.39 -4.74 -5.83
CA TRP A 241 24.46 -4.04 -5.14
C TRP A 241 25.39 -3.49 -6.21
N ILE A 242 25.29 -2.19 -6.45
CA ILE A 242 25.97 -1.49 -7.54
C ILE A 242 27.24 -0.86 -6.98
N PRO A 243 28.43 -1.31 -7.37
CA PRO A 243 29.68 -0.69 -6.93
C PRO A 243 29.80 0.74 -7.47
N GLU A 244 30.57 1.58 -6.79
CA GLU A 244 30.64 3.03 -7.08
C GLU A 244 31.03 3.33 -8.53
N ASN A 245 31.90 2.53 -9.14
CA ASN A 245 32.31 2.68 -10.56
C ASN A 245 31.18 2.43 -11.56
N LEU A 246 30.10 1.75 -11.17
CA LEU A 246 28.88 1.52 -11.94
C LEU A 246 27.72 2.41 -11.47
N ALA A 247 27.91 3.19 -10.40
CA ALA A 247 26.96 4.14 -9.82
C ALA A 247 27.32 5.58 -10.22
N TYR A 248 27.35 6.50 -9.27
CA TYR A 248 27.60 7.94 -9.52
C TYR A 248 29.09 8.31 -9.57
N LYS A 249 30.01 7.39 -9.38
CA LYS A 249 31.47 7.59 -9.52
C LYS A 249 32.05 8.74 -8.68
N GLY A 250 31.46 8.99 -7.49
CA GLY A 250 31.87 10.07 -6.60
C GLY A 250 31.40 11.47 -7.01
N GLU A 251 30.44 11.59 -7.95
CA GLU A 251 29.86 12.87 -8.37
C GLU A 251 29.35 13.68 -7.17
N ALA A 252 29.66 15.00 -7.16
CA ALA A 252 29.25 15.87 -6.07
C ALA A 252 27.74 16.02 -6.00
N GLY A 253 27.18 15.88 -4.78
CA GLY A 253 25.74 15.96 -4.57
C GLY A 253 25.01 14.61 -4.73
N SER A 254 25.67 13.59 -5.25
CA SER A 254 25.12 12.24 -5.39
C SER A 254 25.55 11.31 -4.24
N PRO A 255 24.78 10.24 -3.96
CA PRO A 255 25.20 9.22 -3.00
C PRO A 255 26.54 8.58 -3.39
N ARG A 256 27.38 8.32 -2.40
CA ARG A 256 28.74 7.78 -2.62
C ARG A 256 28.83 6.32 -2.21
N GLY A 257 29.86 5.64 -2.75
CA GLY A 257 30.14 4.24 -2.46
C GLY A 257 29.21 3.28 -3.19
N MET A 258 29.17 2.04 -2.71
CA MET A 258 28.24 1.04 -3.22
C MET A 258 26.80 1.42 -2.86
N LEU A 259 25.92 1.31 -3.84
CA LEU A 259 24.49 1.56 -3.68
C LEU A 259 23.69 0.27 -3.80
N VAL A 260 22.62 0.18 -3.04
CA VAL A 260 21.73 -0.99 -3.05
C VAL A 260 20.37 -0.57 -3.56
N PHE A 261 19.85 -1.30 -4.53
CA PHE A 261 18.53 -1.04 -5.10
C PHE A 261 17.70 -2.31 -5.14
N ASP A 262 16.45 -2.22 -4.66
CA ASP A 262 15.39 -3.15 -5.05
C ASP A 262 14.68 -2.55 -6.25
N ILE A 263 14.63 -3.28 -7.35
CA ILE A 263 13.95 -2.86 -8.58
C ILE A 263 12.93 -3.92 -8.97
N GLU A 264 11.71 -3.50 -9.25
CA GLU A 264 10.67 -4.30 -9.88
C GLU A 264 10.44 -3.77 -11.29
N LEU A 265 10.65 -4.60 -12.30
CA LEU A 265 10.36 -4.26 -13.68
C LEU A 265 8.86 -4.46 -13.95
N VAL A 266 8.11 -3.37 -14.03
CA VAL A 266 6.66 -3.41 -14.24
C VAL A 266 6.33 -3.59 -15.72
N LYS A 267 7.05 -2.88 -16.61
CA LYS A 267 6.77 -2.88 -18.05
C LYS A 267 7.98 -2.47 -18.87
N ILE A 268 8.13 -3.07 -20.05
CA ILE A 268 9.04 -2.64 -21.13
C ILE A 268 8.19 -1.87 -22.16
N GLU A 269 8.52 -0.59 -22.38
CA GLU A 269 7.79 0.30 -23.30
C GLU A 269 8.33 0.22 -24.74
#